data_d8774c532fb4229a88890d09ae5c6f08
#
_entry.id   d8774c532fb4229a88890d09ae5c6f08
#
_cell.length_a   1.000
_cell.length_b   1.000
_cell.length_c   1.000
_cell.angle_alpha   90.00
_cell.angle_beta   90.00
_cell.angle_gamma   90.00
#
_symmetry.space_group_name_H-M   'P 1'
#
loop_
_entity.id
_entity.type
_entity.pdbx_description
1 polymer ?
#
loop_
_entity_poly.entity_id
_entity_poly.type
_entity_poly.pdbx_seq_one_letter_code
_entity_poly.pdbx_strand_id
1 'polypeptide(L)'
;MGRPGILAVVIPIAIYNFIETTGDVESAKAAGDSYRLPTCQLVDGLGTCLGAAFGSPFPTSVYVGHPAYKQMGGRSGYVLLTGLFLFAASLVGLFAFLQHLIPAAAISPLLVFVGIVMTNYAFQATPSGHGVA
;
A
#
# COMPACT_ATOMS: atom_id res chain seq x y z
N MET A 1 14.04 22.50 10.84
CA MET A 1 14.09 22.14 9.41
C MET A 1 13.38 23.21 8.61
N GLY A 2 14.07 23.85 7.65
CA GLY A 2 13.44 24.89 6.82
C GLY A 2 12.46 24.31 5.80
N ARG A 3 11.48 25.11 5.37
CA ARG A 3 10.50 24.76 4.32
C ARG A 3 11.09 24.02 3.10
N PRO A 4 12.28 24.37 2.56
CA PRO A 4 12.86 23.65 1.41
C PRO A 4 13.24 22.20 1.73
N GLY A 5 13.65 21.87 2.95
CA GLY A 5 14.00 20.50 3.34
C GLY A 5 12.78 19.58 3.40
N ILE A 6 11.62 20.09 3.79
CA ILE A 6 10.36 19.33 3.82
C ILE A 6 9.90 19.00 2.39
N LEU A 7 9.95 19.98 1.48
CA LEU A 7 9.56 19.77 0.09
C LEU A 7 10.45 18.76 -0.63
N ALA A 8 11.77 18.76 -0.33
CA ALA A 8 12.71 17.80 -0.89
C ALA A 8 12.40 16.34 -0.51
N VAL A 9 11.67 16.11 0.59
CA VAL A 9 11.23 14.78 1.01
C VAL A 9 9.82 14.49 0.50
N VAL A 10 8.91 15.44 0.60
CA VAL A 10 7.49 15.25 0.26
C VAL A 10 7.29 15.01 -1.23
N ILE A 11 8.02 15.75 -2.10
CA ILE A 11 7.84 15.61 -3.55
C ILE A 11 8.20 14.19 -4.06
N PRO A 12 9.38 13.63 -3.74
CA PRO A 12 9.69 12.26 -4.13
C PRO A 12 8.70 11.22 -3.59
N ILE A 13 8.26 11.37 -2.34
CA ILE A 13 7.28 10.45 -1.73
C ILE A 13 5.93 10.54 -2.46
N ALA A 14 5.49 11.74 -2.82
CA ALA A 14 4.23 11.93 -3.55
C ALA A 14 4.29 11.31 -4.95
N ILE A 15 5.41 11.46 -5.67
CA ILE A 15 5.63 10.85 -6.97
C ILE A 15 5.66 9.33 -6.84
N TYR A 16 6.36 8.80 -5.84
CA TYR A 16 6.40 7.37 -5.56
C TYR A 16 5.00 6.80 -5.30
N ASN A 17 4.23 7.44 -4.41
CA ASN A 17 2.86 7.03 -4.09
C ASN A 17 1.94 7.04 -5.32
N PHE A 18 2.09 8.04 -6.20
CA PHE A 18 1.34 8.10 -7.45
C PHE A 18 1.65 6.93 -8.39
N ILE A 19 2.93 6.56 -8.52
CA ILE A 19 3.37 5.42 -9.33
C ILE A 19 2.89 4.11 -8.72
N GLU A 20 3.00 3.96 -7.41
CA GLU A 20 2.56 2.79 -6.66
C GLU A 20 1.07 2.55 -6.87
N THR A 21 0.22 3.55 -6.60
CA THR A 21 -1.23 3.45 -6.81
C THR A 21 -1.58 3.09 -8.26
N THR A 22 -0.83 3.61 -9.24
CA THR A 22 -1.02 3.25 -10.65
C THR A 22 -0.70 1.77 -10.90
N GLY A 23 0.41 1.27 -10.36
CA GLY A 23 0.81 -0.13 -10.46
C GLY A 23 -0.20 -1.08 -9.81
N ASP A 24 -0.74 -0.70 -8.64
CA ASP A 24 -1.72 -1.51 -7.91
C ASP A 24 -3.07 -1.60 -8.65
N VAL A 25 -3.52 -0.49 -9.27
CA VAL A 25 -4.73 -0.49 -10.11
C VAL A 25 -4.55 -1.34 -11.37
N GLU A 26 -3.39 -1.29 -12.03
CA GLU A 26 -3.10 -2.16 -13.18
C GLU A 26 -2.98 -3.63 -12.77
N SER A 27 -2.41 -3.92 -11.60
CA SER A 27 -2.37 -5.26 -11.02
C SER A 27 -3.77 -5.82 -10.72
N ALA A 28 -4.67 -5.01 -10.16
CA ALA A 28 -6.07 -5.37 -9.95
C ALA A 28 -6.79 -5.64 -11.27
N LYS A 29 -6.52 -4.84 -12.30
CA LYS A 29 -7.07 -5.02 -13.65
C LYS A 29 -6.58 -6.32 -14.28
N ALA A 30 -5.32 -6.67 -14.13
CA ALA A 30 -4.77 -7.96 -14.57
C ALA A 30 -5.45 -9.15 -13.86
N ALA A 31 -5.88 -8.96 -12.62
CA ALA A 31 -6.67 -9.95 -11.86
C ALA A 31 -8.16 -9.99 -12.26
N GLY A 32 -8.60 -9.15 -13.21
CA GLY A 32 -9.95 -9.11 -13.77
C GLY A 32 -10.89 -8.10 -13.12
N ASP A 33 -10.39 -7.18 -12.28
CA ASP A 33 -11.18 -6.10 -11.67
C ASP A 33 -10.73 -4.75 -12.22
N SER A 34 -11.58 -4.15 -13.06
CA SER A 34 -11.27 -2.86 -13.66
C SER A 34 -11.71 -1.71 -12.76
N TYR A 35 -10.75 -1.05 -12.13
CA TYR A 35 -10.96 0.18 -11.38
C TYR A 35 -10.58 1.41 -12.22
N ARG A 36 -11.26 2.53 -11.96
CA ARG A 36 -10.92 3.81 -12.60
C ARG A 36 -9.74 4.45 -11.87
N LEU A 37 -8.58 4.51 -12.51
CA LEU A 37 -7.37 5.08 -11.94
C LEU A 37 -7.58 6.49 -11.33
N PRO A 38 -8.26 7.46 -12.00
CA PRO A 38 -8.47 8.79 -11.41
C PRO A 38 -9.29 8.75 -10.11
N THR A 39 -10.25 7.83 -10.02
CA THR A 39 -11.08 7.68 -8.81
C THR A 39 -10.26 7.12 -7.66
N CYS A 40 -9.43 6.10 -7.91
CA CYS A 40 -8.55 5.53 -6.91
C CYS A 40 -7.56 6.58 -6.38
N GLN A 41 -6.96 7.35 -7.28
CA GLN A 41 -6.03 8.42 -6.91
C GLN A 41 -6.68 9.55 -6.10
N LEU A 42 -7.92 9.93 -6.43
CA LEU A 42 -8.67 10.93 -5.67
C LEU A 42 -8.99 10.43 -4.25
N VAL A 43 -9.45 9.19 -4.12
CA VAL A 43 -9.77 8.58 -2.81
C VAL A 43 -8.51 8.45 -1.97
N ASP A 44 -7.39 8.04 -2.58
CA ASP A 44 -6.10 7.92 -1.95
C ASP A 44 -5.56 9.27 -1.47
N GLY A 45 -5.65 10.30 -2.31
CA GLY A 45 -5.31 11.67 -1.94
C GLY A 45 -6.16 12.21 -0.79
N LEU A 46 -7.47 11.98 -0.82
CA LEU A 46 -8.37 12.38 0.29
C LEU A 46 -8.05 11.62 1.58
N GLY A 47 -7.79 10.32 1.49
CA GLY A 47 -7.35 9.49 2.62
C GLY A 47 -6.04 10.01 3.21
N THR A 48 -5.09 10.36 2.36
CA THR A 48 -3.80 10.95 2.78
C THR A 48 -4.00 12.29 3.49
N CYS A 49 -4.86 13.17 2.98
CA CYS A 49 -5.18 14.45 3.63
C CYS A 49 -5.84 14.25 4.99
N LEU A 50 -6.77 13.32 5.10
CA LEU A 50 -7.41 12.97 6.37
C LEU A 50 -6.38 12.38 7.34
N GLY A 51 -5.57 11.42 6.90
CA GLY A 51 -4.50 10.85 7.72
C GLY A 51 -3.54 11.90 8.24
N ALA A 52 -3.13 12.86 7.38
CA ALA A 52 -2.27 13.96 7.76
C ALA A 52 -2.92 14.89 8.80
N ALA A 53 -4.24 15.14 8.69
CA ALA A 53 -4.98 15.92 9.70
C ALA A 53 -5.00 15.23 11.08
N PHE A 54 -4.93 13.90 11.10
CA PHE A 54 -4.78 13.11 12.33
C PHE A 54 -3.32 12.84 12.72
N GLY A 55 -2.35 13.46 12.03
CA GLY A 55 -0.93 13.39 12.37
C GLY A 55 -0.16 12.23 11.72
N SER A 56 -0.71 11.55 10.73
CA SER A 56 0.03 10.54 9.97
C SER A 56 1.11 11.19 9.09
N PRO A 57 2.38 10.79 9.19
CA PRO A 57 3.45 11.28 8.33
C PRO A 57 3.52 10.55 6.97
N PHE A 58 2.73 9.48 6.80
CA PHE A 58 2.77 8.63 5.60
C PHE A 58 1.51 8.81 4.78
N PRO A 59 1.61 8.79 3.42
CA PRO A 59 0.45 8.76 2.55
C PRO A 59 -0.29 7.42 2.68
N THR A 60 -1.57 7.43 2.34
CA THR A 60 -2.34 6.20 2.12
C THR A 60 -2.07 5.69 0.70
N SER A 61 -2.20 4.39 0.50
CA SER A 61 -2.12 3.75 -0.82
C SER A 61 -3.18 2.66 -0.92
N VAL A 62 -3.56 2.32 -2.14
CA VAL A 62 -4.46 1.18 -2.39
C VAL A 62 -3.73 -0.12 -2.04
N TYR A 63 -4.50 -1.16 -1.73
CA TYR A 63 -3.92 -2.41 -1.24
C TYR A 63 -3.36 -3.27 -2.37
N VAL A 64 -2.05 -3.43 -2.42
CA VAL A 64 -1.31 -4.24 -3.40
C VAL A 64 -1.66 -5.74 -3.37
N GLY A 65 -2.16 -6.24 -2.25
CA GLY A 65 -2.52 -7.66 -2.07
C GLY A 65 -3.85 -8.07 -2.70
N HIS A 66 -4.59 -7.19 -3.36
CA HIS A 66 -5.89 -7.48 -3.95
C HIS A 66 -5.90 -8.70 -4.89
N PRO A 67 -4.96 -8.88 -5.83
CA PRO A 67 -4.92 -10.05 -6.69
C PRO A 67 -4.77 -11.36 -5.94
N ALA A 68 -3.95 -11.40 -4.88
CA ALA A 68 -3.73 -12.59 -4.07
C ALA A 68 -5.01 -12.99 -3.30
N TYR A 69 -5.71 -12.03 -2.69
CA TYR A 69 -6.98 -12.29 -2.02
C TYR A 69 -8.06 -12.78 -2.98
N LYS A 70 -8.09 -12.24 -4.19
CA LYS A 70 -9.02 -12.68 -5.23
C LYS A 70 -8.75 -14.13 -5.66
N GLN A 71 -7.50 -14.53 -5.81
CA GLN A 71 -7.13 -15.93 -6.10
C GLN A 71 -7.54 -16.88 -4.98
N MET A 72 -7.56 -16.43 -3.73
CA MET A 72 -8.06 -17.18 -2.58
C MET A 72 -9.60 -17.18 -2.46
N GLY A 73 -10.31 -16.61 -3.42
CA GLY A 73 -11.78 -16.53 -3.42
C GLY A 73 -12.36 -15.37 -2.61
N GLY A 74 -11.53 -14.40 -2.20
CA GLY A 74 -11.97 -13.19 -1.50
C GLY A 74 -12.88 -12.33 -2.39
N ARG A 75 -14.00 -11.87 -1.83
CA ARG A 75 -14.90 -10.90 -2.47
C ARG A 75 -14.71 -9.53 -1.84
N SER A 76 -15.24 -8.48 -2.46
CA SER A 76 -15.08 -7.06 -2.02
C SER A 76 -15.36 -6.80 -0.53
N GLY A 77 -16.12 -7.66 0.14
CA GLY A 77 -16.42 -7.54 1.58
C GLY A 77 -15.21 -7.68 2.50
N TYR A 78 -14.14 -8.35 2.09
CA TYR A 78 -12.96 -8.50 2.93
C TYR A 78 -12.27 -7.15 3.21
N VAL A 79 -12.26 -6.25 2.25
CA VAL A 79 -11.64 -4.91 2.38
C VAL A 79 -12.35 -4.11 3.48
N LEU A 80 -13.68 -4.15 3.49
CA LEU A 80 -14.48 -3.44 4.49
C LEU A 80 -14.27 -4.04 5.89
N LEU A 81 -14.26 -5.36 6.00
CA LEU A 81 -13.99 -6.06 7.26
C LEU A 81 -12.59 -5.76 7.78
N THR A 82 -11.58 -5.83 6.93
CA THR A 82 -10.21 -5.53 7.30
C THR A 82 -10.07 -4.06 7.73
N GLY A 83 -10.65 -3.13 6.97
CA GLY A 83 -10.63 -1.71 7.31
C GLY A 83 -11.30 -1.42 8.65
N LEU A 84 -12.47 -2.01 8.90
CA LEU A 84 -13.19 -1.85 10.17
C LEU A 84 -12.41 -2.47 11.35
N PHE A 85 -11.82 -3.65 11.15
CA PHE A 85 -10.98 -4.30 12.15
C PHE A 85 -9.74 -3.45 12.49
N LEU A 86 -9.03 -2.97 11.48
CA LEU A 86 -7.84 -2.13 11.67
C LEU A 86 -8.21 -0.80 12.35
N PHE A 87 -9.34 -0.19 11.99
CA PHE A 87 -9.84 1.01 12.63
C PHE A 87 -10.15 0.78 14.11
N ALA A 88 -10.90 -0.28 14.44
CA ALA A 88 -11.20 -0.64 15.82
C ALA A 88 -9.93 -0.96 16.63
N ALA A 89 -9.02 -1.74 16.05
CA ALA A 89 -7.73 -2.07 16.66
C ALA A 89 -6.87 -0.83 16.93
N SER A 90 -6.91 0.15 16.02
CA SER A 90 -6.21 1.43 16.19
C SER A 90 -6.80 2.25 17.34
N LEU A 91 -8.13 2.32 17.46
CA LEU A 91 -8.80 3.04 18.56
C LEU A 91 -8.47 2.44 19.93
N VAL A 92 -8.34 1.13 20.02
CA VAL A 92 -7.95 0.43 21.27
C VAL A 92 -6.47 0.56 21.58
N GLY A 93 -5.66 1.11 20.64
CA GLY A 93 -4.22 1.23 20.84
C GLY A 93 -3.44 -0.10 20.63
N LEU A 94 -4.08 -1.09 19.99
CA LEU A 94 -3.49 -2.41 19.76
C LEU A 94 -2.15 -2.33 19.02
N PHE A 95 -2.02 -1.41 18.07
CA PHE A 95 -0.78 -1.23 17.32
C PHE A 95 0.37 -0.70 18.18
N ALA A 96 0.08 0.22 19.12
CA ALA A 96 1.08 0.69 20.06
C ALA A 96 1.56 -0.45 20.98
N PHE A 97 0.63 -1.27 21.45
CA PHE A 97 0.95 -2.47 22.23
C PHE A 97 1.80 -3.46 21.43
N LEU A 98 1.42 -3.76 20.19
CA LEU A 98 2.17 -4.68 19.31
C LEU A 98 3.58 -4.17 19.01
N GLN A 99 3.78 -2.87 18.82
CA GLN A 99 5.11 -2.29 18.61
C GLN A 99 6.04 -2.48 19.84
N HIS A 100 5.49 -2.49 21.04
CA HIS A 100 6.25 -2.80 22.24
C HIS A 100 6.56 -4.30 22.39
N LEU A 101 5.68 -5.15 21.89
CA LEU A 101 5.81 -6.60 22.00
C LEU A 101 6.71 -7.19 20.90
N ILE A 102 6.63 -6.65 19.69
CA ILE A 102 7.37 -7.16 18.52
C ILE A 102 8.60 -6.28 18.27
N PRO A 103 9.81 -6.78 18.52
CA PRO A 103 11.03 -6.04 18.25
C PRO A 103 11.17 -5.76 16.73
N ALA A 104 11.62 -4.58 16.36
CA ALA A 104 11.82 -4.18 14.96
C ALA A 104 12.69 -5.18 14.17
N ALA A 105 13.62 -5.86 14.86
CA ALA A 105 14.46 -6.91 14.27
C ALA A 105 13.64 -8.11 13.74
N ALA A 106 12.46 -8.38 14.29
CA ALA A 106 11.59 -9.47 13.82
C ALA A 106 10.77 -9.07 12.57
N ILE A 107 10.52 -7.76 12.39
CA ILE A 107 9.75 -7.24 11.26
C ILE A 107 10.63 -7.14 10.00
N SER A 108 11.91 -6.81 10.15
CA SER A 108 12.82 -6.60 9.03
C SER A 108 12.93 -7.80 8.07
N PRO A 109 13.08 -9.06 8.52
CA PRO A 109 13.12 -10.21 7.61
C PRO A 109 11.79 -10.43 6.88
N LEU A 110 10.65 -10.11 7.51
CA LEU A 110 9.34 -10.20 6.89
C LEU A 110 9.20 -9.22 5.72
N LEU A 111 9.66 -7.98 5.91
CA LEU A 111 9.65 -6.96 4.85
C LEU A 111 10.54 -7.35 3.67
N VAL A 112 11.73 -7.92 3.94
CA VAL A 112 12.62 -8.45 2.88
C VAL A 112 11.94 -9.58 2.12
N PHE A 113 11.31 -10.52 2.84
CA PHE A 113 10.57 -11.62 2.21
C PHE A 113 9.43 -11.11 1.32
N VAL A 114 8.62 -10.18 1.81
CA VAL A 114 7.55 -9.56 1.03
C VAL A 114 8.11 -8.84 -0.21
N GLY A 115 9.22 -8.11 -0.07
CA GLY A 115 9.90 -7.46 -1.19
C GLY A 115 10.34 -8.44 -2.28
N ILE A 116 10.92 -9.58 -1.90
CA ILE A 116 11.32 -10.64 -2.83
C ILE A 116 10.11 -11.24 -3.54
N VAL A 117 9.04 -11.54 -2.79
CA VAL A 117 7.79 -12.09 -3.35
C VAL A 117 7.16 -11.11 -4.35
N MET A 118 7.08 -9.82 -4.02
CA MET A 118 6.55 -8.79 -4.92
C MET A 118 7.41 -8.62 -6.18
N THR A 119 8.72 -8.68 -6.03
CA THR A 119 9.66 -8.67 -7.18
C THR A 119 9.41 -9.87 -8.10
N ASN A 120 9.23 -11.06 -7.54
CA ASN A 120 8.92 -12.26 -8.33
C ASN A 120 7.59 -12.11 -9.08
N TYR A 121 6.55 -11.59 -8.46
CA TYR A 121 5.28 -11.32 -9.15
C TYR A 121 5.42 -10.28 -10.27
N ALA A 122 6.22 -9.24 -10.06
CA ALA A 122 6.50 -8.24 -11.09
C ALA A 122 7.18 -8.88 -12.32
N PHE A 123 8.16 -9.75 -12.11
CA PHE A 123 8.81 -10.49 -13.21
C PHE A 123 7.85 -11.44 -13.93
N GLN A 124 6.99 -12.14 -13.21
CA GLN A 124 5.98 -13.02 -13.81
C GLN A 124 4.92 -12.26 -14.63
N ALA A 125 4.57 -11.05 -14.22
CA ALA A 125 3.63 -10.19 -14.93
C ALA A 125 4.25 -9.47 -16.12
N THR A 126 5.59 -9.43 -16.24
CA THR A 126 6.29 -8.75 -17.33
C THR A 126 6.33 -9.65 -18.56
N PRO A 127 5.85 -9.19 -19.75
CA PRO A 127 5.97 -9.96 -20.99
C PRO A 127 7.40 -10.33 -21.28
N SER A 128 7.62 -11.55 -21.80
CA SER A 128 8.95 -12.15 -22.04
C SER A 128 9.88 -11.37 -22.98
N GLY A 129 9.41 -10.28 -23.60
CA GLY A 129 10.21 -9.38 -24.43
C GLY A 129 10.80 -8.17 -23.70
N HIS A 130 10.43 -7.95 -22.43
CA HIS A 130 10.88 -6.82 -21.60
C HIS A 130 11.69 -7.27 -20.36
N GLY A 131 12.01 -8.55 -20.28
CA GLY A 131 12.98 -9.05 -19.30
C GLY A 131 14.33 -8.42 -19.57
N VAL A 132 14.98 -7.99 -18.48
CA VAL A 132 16.27 -7.28 -18.47
C VAL A 132 17.23 -7.83 -19.51
N ALA A 133 17.60 -6.97 -20.46
CA ALA A 133 18.73 -7.20 -21.34
C ALA A 133 20.01 -7.01 -20.54
#